data_6bd4c8bb607a49dd13e9273d21ec8f63
#
_entry.id   6bd4c8bb607a49dd13e9273d21ec8f63
#
_cell.length_a   1.000
_cell.length_b   1.000
_cell.length_c   1.000
_cell.angle_alpha   90.00
_cell.angle_beta   90.00
_cell.angle_gamma   90.00
#
_symmetry.space_group_name_H-M   'P 1'
#
loop_
_entity.id
_entity.type
_entity.pdbx_description
1 polymer ?
#
loop_
_entity_poly.entity_id
_entity_poly.type
_entity_poly.pdbx_seq_one_letter_code
_entity_poly.pdbx_strand_id
1 'polypeptide(L)'
;HEPALDYSFIPKIVPYREKEQRIIAGCIKPLFDSKSGKNAFVYGQPGVGKTVALNKVLQELEEETDEIIPIYINCWQRNTTYQIIAEICEKMGLKFIQNKRTEELFRWIKQDLSKKSAVFVFDEVDKLQELDFLYMILEEIGRKSVILITNYKEWILELEDRIKSRL
;
A
#
# COMPACT_ATOMS: atom_id res chain seq x y z
N HIS A 1 -12.48 -21.88 -1.26
CA HIS A 1 -12.37 -21.61 -2.69
C HIS A 1 -12.51 -20.13 -3.01
N GLU A 2 -11.72 -19.66 -3.94
CA GLU A 2 -11.63 -18.25 -4.23
C GLU A 2 -12.93 -17.51 -4.52
N PRO A 3 -13.88 -18.07 -5.27
CA PRO A 3 -15.09 -17.30 -5.59
C PRO A 3 -15.81 -16.74 -4.39
N ALA A 4 -15.87 -17.50 -3.29
CA ALA A 4 -16.54 -17.03 -2.10
C ALA A 4 -15.79 -15.86 -1.48
N LEU A 5 -14.43 -15.94 -1.41
CA LEU A 5 -13.61 -14.86 -0.89
C LEU A 5 -13.72 -13.60 -1.75
N ASP A 6 -13.70 -13.80 -3.09
CA ASP A 6 -13.78 -12.67 -3.99
C ASP A 6 -15.08 -11.90 -3.83
N TYR A 7 -16.19 -12.59 -3.67
CA TYR A 7 -17.48 -11.93 -3.53
C TYR A 7 -17.59 -11.23 -2.18
N SER A 8 -17.07 -11.82 -1.12
CA SER A 8 -17.16 -11.21 0.19
C SER A 8 -16.24 -10.00 0.32
N PHE A 9 -15.16 -9.95 -0.49
CA PHE A 9 -14.24 -8.82 -0.43
C PHE A 9 -14.64 -7.64 -1.32
N ILE A 10 -15.62 -7.79 -2.21
CA ILE A 10 -15.99 -6.67 -3.08
C ILE A 10 -16.48 -5.50 -2.23
N PRO A 11 -15.78 -4.34 -2.22
CA PRO A 11 -16.20 -3.21 -1.42
C PRO A 11 -17.53 -2.63 -1.91
N LYS A 12 -18.24 -1.94 -1.02
CA LYS A 12 -19.43 -1.23 -1.42
C LYS A 12 -19.05 -0.14 -2.41
N ILE A 13 -19.82 -0.03 -3.49
CA ILE A 13 -19.56 0.95 -4.53
C ILE A 13 -19.94 2.33 -4.05
N VAL A 14 -18.97 3.26 -4.11
CA VAL A 14 -19.21 4.68 -3.86
C VAL A 14 -19.33 5.35 -5.23
N PRO A 15 -20.44 6.03 -5.53
CA PRO A 15 -20.73 6.45 -6.91
C PRO A 15 -19.59 7.16 -7.64
N TYR A 16 -18.87 8.05 -6.97
CA TYR A 16 -17.80 8.81 -7.63
C TYR A 16 -16.49 8.03 -7.73
N ARG A 17 -16.40 6.84 -7.12
CA ARG A 17 -15.16 6.11 -6.96
C ARG A 17 -15.23 4.67 -7.41
N GLU A 18 -16.29 4.31 -8.10
CA GLU A 18 -16.50 2.93 -8.52
C GLU A 18 -15.32 2.37 -9.30
N LYS A 19 -14.83 3.13 -10.27
CA LYS A 19 -13.71 2.69 -11.11
C LYS A 19 -12.44 2.51 -10.29
N GLU A 20 -12.16 3.45 -9.40
CA GLU A 20 -10.96 3.40 -8.57
C GLU A 20 -11.01 2.23 -7.60
N GLN A 21 -12.15 1.99 -6.98
CA GLN A 21 -12.31 0.86 -6.08
C GLN A 21 -12.13 -0.47 -6.79
N ARG A 22 -12.63 -0.59 -8.01
CA ARG A 22 -12.48 -1.81 -8.80
C ARG A 22 -11.03 -2.07 -9.16
N ILE A 23 -10.31 -1.03 -9.54
CA ILE A 23 -8.89 -1.14 -9.87
C ILE A 23 -8.10 -1.60 -8.66
N ILE A 24 -8.35 -0.97 -7.52
CA ILE A 24 -7.66 -1.31 -6.28
C ILE A 24 -7.97 -2.74 -5.85
N ALA A 25 -9.23 -3.12 -5.89
CA ALA A 25 -9.61 -4.49 -5.55
C ALA A 25 -8.95 -5.51 -6.47
N GLY A 26 -8.84 -5.19 -7.75
CA GLY A 26 -8.15 -6.04 -8.71
C GLY A 26 -6.65 -6.19 -8.42
N CYS A 27 -6.03 -5.15 -7.90
CA CYS A 27 -4.61 -5.21 -7.52
C CYS A 27 -4.39 -6.09 -6.29
N ILE A 28 -5.35 -6.12 -5.39
CA ILE A 28 -5.26 -6.85 -4.13
C ILE A 28 -5.65 -8.33 -4.29
N LYS A 29 -6.54 -8.62 -5.22
CA LYS A 29 -7.13 -9.95 -5.38
C LYS A 29 -6.11 -11.10 -5.41
N PRO A 30 -4.99 -11.01 -6.14
CA PRO A 30 -4.04 -12.14 -6.15
C PRO A 30 -3.46 -12.45 -4.78
N LEU A 31 -3.47 -11.52 -3.84
CA LEU A 31 -2.94 -11.76 -2.50
C LEU A 31 -3.76 -12.82 -1.74
N PHE A 32 -5.05 -12.95 -2.05
CA PHE A 32 -5.88 -13.99 -1.44
C PHE A 32 -5.44 -15.40 -1.85
N ASP A 33 -4.73 -15.51 -2.97
CA ASP A 33 -4.19 -16.78 -3.45
C ASP A 33 -2.72 -16.96 -3.09
N SER A 34 -2.22 -16.16 -2.16
CA SER A 34 -0.81 -16.15 -1.73
C SER A 34 0.14 -15.83 -2.89
N LYS A 35 -0.33 -15.07 -3.86
CA LYS A 35 0.47 -14.59 -4.97
C LYS A 35 0.81 -13.13 -4.77
N SER A 36 1.76 -12.62 -5.54
CA SER A 36 2.06 -11.20 -5.53
C SER A 36 0.90 -10.41 -6.11
N GLY A 37 0.54 -9.33 -5.46
CA GLY A 37 -0.49 -8.43 -5.98
C GLY A 37 0.06 -7.55 -7.09
N LYS A 38 -0.80 -6.69 -7.61
CA LYS A 38 -0.42 -5.70 -8.61
C LYS A 38 -0.28 -4.34 -7.96
N ASN A 39 0.44 -3.46 -8.63
CA ASN A 39 0.64 -2.10 -8.15
C ASN A 39 -0.16 -1.12 -8.99
N ALA A 40 -0.50 0.03 -8.41
CA ALA A 40 -1.30 1.02 -9.12
C ALA A 40 -0.90 2.44 -8.73
N PHE A 41 -1.05 3.34 -9.70
CA PHE A 41 -1.00 4.77 -9.46
C PHE A 41 -2.42 5.30 -9.55
N VAL A 42 -2.84 6.04 -8.54
CA VAL A 42 -4.15 6.68 -8.50
C VAL A 42 -3.95 8.18 -8.44
N TYR A 43 -4.52 8.89 -9.39
CA TYR A 43 -4.42 10.35 -9.39
C TYR A 43 -5.78 10.97 -9.69
N GLY A 44 -5.93 12.24 -9.29
CA GLY A 44 -7.17 12.95 -9.52
C GLY A 44 -7.15 14.25 -8.73
N GLN A 45 -8.21 15.04 -8.90
CA GLN A 45 -8.30 16.32 -8.23
C GLN A 45 -8.50 16.16 -6.74
N PRO A 46 -7.99 17.08 -5.91
CA PRO A 46 -8.22 17.05 -4.47
C PRO A 46 -9.70 17.20 -4.16
N GLY A 47 -10.11 16.64 -3.03
CA GLY A 47 -11.48 16.80 -2.55
C GLY A 47 -12.51 15.90 -3.19
N VAL A 48 -12.09 14.98 -4.07
CA VAL A 48 -13.04 14.07 -4.73
C VAL A 48 -13.23 12.76 -3.96
N GLY A 49 -12.72 12.65 -2.73
CA GLY A 49 -13.01 11.50 -1.87
C GLY A 49 -12.18 10.26 -2.12
N LYS A 50 -11.03 10.40 -2.78
CA LYS A 50 -10.15 9.25 -3.04
C LYS A 50 -9.73 8.54 -1.75
N THR A 51 -9.35 9.31 -0.75
CA THR A 51 -8.90 8.78 0.53
C THR A 51 -10.04 8.04 1.24
N VAL A 52 -11.24 8.60 1.21
CA VAL A 52 -12.40 7.97 1.84
C VAL A 52 -12.71 6.63 1.20
N ALA A 53 -12.74 6.58 -0.13
CA ALA A 53 -13.02 5.35 -0.85
C ALA A 53 -11.97 4.28 -0.56
N LEU A 54 -10.72 4.68 -0.52
CA LEU A 54 -9.62 3.77 -0.28
C LEU A 54 -9.61 3.24 1.14
N ASN A 55 -9.84 4.11 2.12
CA ASN A 55 -9.91 3.67 3.52
C ASN A 55 -11.03 2.66 3.72
N LYS A 56 -12.11 2.79 2.99
CA LYS A 56 -13.20 1.84 3.05
C LYS A 56 -12.78 0.46 2.53
N VAL A 57 -12.03 0.44 1.42
CA VAL A 57 -11.51 -0.80 0.87
C VAL A 57 -10.58 -1.47 1.89
N LEU A 58 -9.70 -0.70 2.49
CA LEU A 58 -8.75 -1.24 3.47
C LEU A 58 -9.45 -1.74 4.73
N GLN A 59 -10.48 -1.03 5.18
CA GLN A 59 -11.25 -1.45 6.35
C GLN A 59 -11.95 -2.78 6.07
N GLU A 60 -12.58 -2.91 4.92
CA GLU A 60 -13.25 -4.16 4.55
C GLU A 60 -12.25 -5.31 4.44
N LEU A 61 -11.05 -5.03 3.93
CA LEU A 61 -10.00 -6.04 3.84
C LEU A 61 -9.60 -6.51 5.24
N GLU A 62 -9.43 -5.59 6.17
CA GLU A 62 -9.05 -5.90 7.53
C GLU A 62 -10.09 -6.77 8.23
N GLU A 63 -11.36 -6.52 7.95
CA GLU A 63 -12.46 -7.29 8.51
C GLU A 63 -12.56 -8.69 7.88
N GLU A 64 -12.09 -8.85 6.65
CA GLU A 64 -12.25 -10.08 5.89
C GLU A 64 -11.18 -11.11 6.19
N THR A 65 -9.95 -10.69 6.47
CA THR A 65 -8.84 -11.62 6.65
C THR A 65 -7.76 -11.05 7.53
N ASP A 66 -7.06 -11.94 8.24
CA ASP A 66 -5.87 -11.57 9.02
C ASP A 66 -4.58 -11.85 8.26
N GLU A 67 -4.66 -12.42 7.06
CA GLU A 67 -3.48 -12.81 6.32
C GLU A 67 -2.97 -11.74 5.36
N ILE A 68 -3.75 -10.68 5.17
CA ILE A 68 -3.35 -9.55 4.35
C ILE A 68 -3.40 -8.31 5.24
N ILE A 69 -2.26 -7.66 5.43
CA ILE A 69 -2.15 -6.52 6.33
C ILE A 69 -2.29 -5.24 5.52
N PRO A 70 -3.34 -4.43 5.77
CA PRO A 70 -3.47 -3.14 5.10
C PRO A 70 -2.69 -2.07 5.86
N ILE A 71 -1.87 -1.31 5.13
CA ILE A 71 -1.02 -0.27 5.71
C ILE A 71 -1.22 1.01 4.90
N TYR A 72 -1.81 2.02 5.52
CA TYR A 72 -2.02 3.32 4.91
C TYR A 72 -1.08 4.33 5.55
N ILE A 73 -0.32 5.05 4.72
CA ILE A 73 0.61 6.08 5.19
C ILE A 73 0.42 7.34 4.36
N ASN A 74 0.25 8.46 5.05
CA ASN A 74 0.17 9.77 4.42
C ASN A 74 1.58 10.37 4.34
N CYS A 75 2.04 10.61 3.12
CA CYS A 75 3.40 11.07 2.87
C CYS A 75 3.60 12.57 3.12
N TRP A 76 2.55 13.30 3.40
CA TRP A 76 2.67 14.65 3.91
C TRP A 76 3.23 14.63 5.33
N GLN A 77 2.75 13.71 6.16
CA GLN A 77 3.14 13.60 7.57
C GLN A 77 4.43 12.80 7.74
N ARG A 78 4.66 11.81 6.90
CA ARG A 78 5.84 10.94 6.93
C ARG A 78 6.46 10.97 5.55
N ASN A 79 7.60 11.63 5.40
CA ASN A 79 8.16 11.89 4.08
C ASN A 79 9.61 11.43 3.87
N THR A 80 10.24 10.82 4.87
CA THR A 80 11.57 10.23 4.74
C THR A 80 11.49 8.72 4.86
N THR A 81 12.50 8.05 4.36
CA THR A 81 12.55 6.58 4.41
C THR A 81 12.43 6.06 5.84
N TYR A 82 13.19 6.64 6.76
CA TYR A 82 13.13 6.18 8.15
C TYR A 82 11.74 6.36 8.75
N GLN A 83 11.14 7.53 8.54
CA GLN A 83 9.81 7.81 9.10
C GLN A 83 8.76 6.82 8.58
N ILE A 84 8.83 6.51 7.30
CA ILE A 84 7.86 5.61 6.68
C ILE A 84 8.06 4.18 7.16
N ILE A 85 9.30 3.71 7.17
CA ILE A 85 9.60 2.35 7.64
C ILE A 85 9.21 2.20 9.11
N ALA A 86 9.48 3.20 9.94
CA ALA A 86 9.10 3.18 11.35
C ALA A 86 7.58 3.12 11.51
N GLU A 87 6.84 3.89 10.72
CA GLU A 87 5.39 3.86 10.82
C GLU A 87 4.81 2.53 10.33
N ILE A 88 5.39 1.92 9.32
CA ILE A 88 4.99 0.59 8.90
C ILE A 88 5.13 -0.40 10.06
N CYS A 89 6.26 -0.35 10.76
CA CYS A 89 6.46 -1.20 11.94
C CYS A 89 5.39 -0.97 13.00
N GLU A 90 5.08 0.29 13.28
CA GLU A 90 4.05 0.62 14.27
C GLU A 90 2.68 0.05 13.86
N LYS A 91 2.32 0.21 12.60
CA LYS A 91 1.02 -0.27 12.11
C LYS A 91 0.94 -1.78 12.06
N MET A 92 2.08 -2.46 11.96
CA MET A 92 2.13 -3.91 12.04
C MET A 92 2.17 -4.42 13.48
N GLY A 93 2.19 -3.52 14.46
CA GLY A 93 2.21 -3.90 15.87
C GLY A 93 3.58 -4.31 16.38
N LEU A 94 4.64 -4.00 15.65
CA LEU A 94 5.99 -4.29 16.10
C LEU A 94 6.39 -3.32 17.21
N LYS A 95 7.07 -3.84 18.22
CA LYS A 95 7.43 -3.06 19.42
C LYS A 95 8.92 -2.90 19.55
N PHE A 96 9.32 -1.94 20.41
CA PHE A 96 10.71 -1.69 20.71
C PHE A 96 11.49 -1.22 19.50
N ILE A 97 10.85 -0.35 18.70
CA ILE A 97 11.45 0.14 17.46
C ILE A 97 12.33 1.37 17.66
N GLN A 98 12.30 1.98 18.85
CA GLN A 98 13.09 3.19 19.12
C GLN A 98 14.58 2.89 19.03
N ASN A 99 15.33 3.84 18.48
CA ASN A 99 16.77 3.77 18.33
C ASN A 99 17.27 2.64 17.43
N LYS A 100 16.40 2.10 16.59
CA LYS A 100 16.78 1.09 15.61
C LYS A 100 17.03 1.74 14.26
N ARG A 101 17.93 1.15 13.49
CA ARG A 101 18.22 1.66 12.15
C ARG A 101 17.17 1.23 11.15
N THR A 102 17.10 1.95 10.04
CA THR A 102 16.17 1.63 8.96
C THR A 102 16.30 0.18 8.49
N GLU A 103 17.53 -0.29 8.26
CA GLU A 103 17.77 -1.65 7.77
C GLU A 103 17.29 -2.70 8.76
N GLU A 104 17.48 -2.44 10.03
CA GLU A 104 17.04 -3.36 11.08
C GLU A 104 15.52 -3.43 11.15
N LEU A 105 14.86 -2.28 11.12
CA LEU A 105 13.40 -2.21 11.11
C LEU A 105 12.84 -2.89 9.87
N PHE A 106 13.45 -2.67 8.71
CA PHE A 106 12.96 -3.29 7.50
C PHE A 106 13.13 -4.81 7.52
N ARG A 107 14.18 -5.30 8.15
CA ARG A 107 14.36 -6.74 8.34
C ARG A 107 13.20 -7.33 9.16
N TRP A 108 12.78 -6.62 10.20
CA TRP A 108 11.64 -7.05 11.02
C TRP A 108 10.36 -7.09 10.21
N ILE A 109 10.15 -6.08 9.34
CA ILE A 109 8.99 -6.06 8.45
C ILE A 109 9.00 -7.29 7.54
N LYS A 110 10.15 -7.60 6.95
CA LYS A 110 10.26 -8.76 6.06
C LYS A 110 9.99 -10.07 6.79
N GLN A 111 10.48 -10.19 8.01
CA GLN A 111 10.24 -11.39 8.80
C GLN A 111 8.76 -11.56 9.11
N ASP A 112 8.11 -10.47 9.50
CA ASP A 112 6.68 -10.52 9.84
C ASP A 112 5.82 -10.81 8.62
N LEU A 113 6.25 -10.37 7.45
CA LEU A 113 5.53 -10.61 6.20
C LEU A 113 5.96 -11.87 5.47
N SER A 114 6.82 -12.70 6.07
CA SER A 114 7.29 -13.91 5.40
C SER A 114 6.16 -14.90 5.14
N LYS A 115 5.10 -14.87 5.96
CA LYS A 115 3.96 -15.77 5.81
C LYS A 115 2.65 -15.02 5.58
N LYS A 116 2.72 -13.72 5.37
CA LYS A 116 1.55 -12.88 5.16
C LYS A 116 1.76 -12.00 3.94
N SER A 117 0.68 -11.37 3.51
CA SER A 117 0.74 -10.41 2.43
C SER A 117 0.46 -9.01 2.97
N ALA A 118 0.80 -7.99 2.22
CA ALA A 118 0.57 -6.62 2.64
C ALA A 118 0.03 -5.78 1.48
N VAL A 119 -0.84 -4.84 1.81
CA VAL A 119 -1.29 -3.81 0.90
C VAL A 119 -0.75 -2.49 1.44
N PHE A 120 0.19 -1.90 0.72
CA PHE A 120 0.77 -0.62 1.08
C PHE A 120 0.09 0.48 0.29
N VAL A 121 -0.47 1.44 0.98
CA VAL A 121 -1.08 2.60 0.36
C VAL A 121 -0.32 3.83 0.82
N PHE A 122 0.32 4.52 -0.13
CA PHE A 122 1.04 5.74 0.15
C PHE A 122 0.29 6.90 -0.49
N ASP A 123 -0.30 7.74 0.35
CA ASP A 123 -1.09 8.87 -0.09
C ASP A 123 -0.23 10.14 -0.09
N GLU A 124 -0.55 11.06 -0.98
CA GLU A 124 0.18 12.31 -1.16
C GLU A 124 1.67 12.07 -1.42
N VAL A 125 1.96 11.13 -2.32
CA VAL A 125 3.35 10.73 -2.58
C VAL A 125 4.21 11.85 -3.17
N ASP A 126 3.60 12.89 -3.74
CA ASP A 126 4.31 14.05 -4.24
C ASP A 126 5.00 14.84 -3.12
N LYS A 127 4.68 14.57 -1.86
CA LYS A 127 5.30 15.21 -0.69
C LYS A 127 6.54 14.47 -0.21
N LEU A 128 6.86 13.32 -0.78
CA LEU A 128 8.02 12.54 -0.36
C LEU A 128 9.33 13.28 -0.62
N GLN A 129 10.23 13.19 0.35
CA GLN A 129 11.60 13.70 0.21
C GLN A 129 12.57 12.61 -0.22
N GLU A 130 12.24 11.35 0.09
CA GLU A 130 13.07 10.19 -0.22
C GLU A 130 12.21 9.07 -0.78
N LEU A 131 12.77 8.30 -1.70
CA LEU A 131 12.07 7.18 -2.34
C LEU A 131 12.68 5.82 -2.01
N ASP A 132 13.73 5.79 -1.19
CA ASP A 132 14.44 4.54 -0.92
C ASP A 132 13.52 3.46 -0.34
N PHE A 133 12.62 3.84 0.56
CA PHE A 133 11.68 2.88 1.14
C PHE A 133 10.85 2.17 0.06
N LEU A 134 10.49 2.91 -0.98
CA LEU A 134 9.65 2.36 -2.03
C LEU A 134 10.40 1.28 -2.81
N TYR A 135 11.66 1.55 -3.14
CA TYR A 135 12.47 0.54 -3.82
C TYR A 135 12.69 -0.67 -2.93
N MET A 136 12.91 -0.46 -1.63
CA MET A 136 13.07 -1.57 -0.69
C MET A 136 11.84 -2.47 -0.69
N ILE A 137 10.66 -1.88 -0.63
CA ILE A 137 9.41 -2.64 -0.63
C ILE A 137 9.21 -3.36 -1.95
N LEU A 138 9.40 -2.66 -3.07
CA LEU A 138 9.18 -3.25 -4.39
C LEU A 138 10.12 -4.41 -4.67
N GLU A 139 11.36 -4.32 -4.22
CA GLU A 139 12.37 -5.33 -4.52
C GLU A 139 12.39 -6.49 -3.54
N GLU A 140 12.07 -6.25 -2.26
CA GLU A 140 12.35 -7.24 -1.23
C GLU A 140 11.11 -7.86 -0.56
N ILE A 141 9.92 -7.33 -0.78
CA ILE A 141 8.71 -7.93 -0.23
C ILE A 141 7.97 -8.65 -1.34
N GLY A 142 7.80 -9.96 -1.17
CA GLY A 142 7.29 -10.79 -2.26
C GLY A 142 5.79 -10.69 -2.47
N ARG A 143 4.97 -10.78 -1.41
CA ARG A 143 3.52 -10.77 -1.54
C ARG A 143 2.97 -9.44 -1.09
N LYS A 144 2.80 -8.53 -2.04
CA LYS A 144 2.35 -7.18 -1.74
C LYS A 144 1.57 -6.59 -2.90
N SER A 145 0.83 -5.55 -2.59
CA SER A 145 0.26 -4.63 -3.56
C SER A 145 0.64 -3.23 -3.09
N VAL A 146 1.19 -2.41 -3.98
CA VAL A 146 1.59 -1.04 -3.65
C VAL A 146 0.72 -0.08 -4.44
N ILE A 147 0.05 0.82 -3.72
CA ILE A 147 -0.85 1.79 -4.33
C ILE A 147 -0.34 3.18 -3.97
N LEU A 148 0.02 3.95 -5.00
CA LEU A 148 0.54 5.30 -4.84
C LEU A 148 -0.51 6.30 -5.27
N ILE A 149 -0.80 7.27 -4.41
CA ILE A 149 -1.85 8.26 -4.66
C ILE A 149 -1.24 9.66 -4.70
N THR A 150 -1.58 10.41 -5.74
CA THR A 150 -1.17 11.80 -5.86
C THR A 150 -2.23 12.58 -6.60
N ASN A 151 -2.24 13.91 -6.42
CA ASN A 151 -3.06 14.81 -7.22
C ASN A 151 -2.35 15.25 -8.49
N TYR A 152 -1.09 14.86 -8.68
CA TYR A 152 -0.25 15.38 -9.78
C TYR A 152 0.20 14.26 -10.69
N LYS A 153 -0.40 14.23 -11.89
CA LYS A 153 -0.03 13.22 -12.88
C LYS A 153 1.44 13.33 -13.28
N GLU A 154 1.97 14.54 -13.32
CA GLU A 154 3.36 14.78 -13.69
C GLU A 154 4.32 14.05 -12.77
N TRP A 155 4.01 13.99 -11.49
CA TRP A 155 4.84 13.27 -10.52
C TRP A 155 4.96 11.80 -10.90
N ILE A 156 3.84 11.21 -11.33
CA ILE A 156 3.82 9.80 -11.74
C ILE A 156 4.71 9.58 -12.97
N LEU A 157 4.61 10.49 -13.94
CA LEU A 157 5.41 10.37 -15.16
C LEU A 157 6.90 10.48 -14.89
N GLU A 158 7.30 11.36 -13.97
CA GLU A 158 8.70 11.49 -13.57
C GLU A 158 9.22 10.25 -12.87
N LEU A 159 8.38 9.63 -12.05
CA LEU A 159 8.77 8.45 -11.31
C LEU A 159 8.78 7.19 -12.16
N GLU A 160 7.94 7.14 -13.18
CA GLU A 160 7.70 5.94 -13.97
C GLU A 160 8.97 5.31 -14.51
N ASP A 161 9.87 6.13 -15.05
CA ASP A 161 11.11 5.61 -15.61
C ASP A 161 12.03 5.01 -14.55
N ARG A 162 11.97 5.52 -13.33
CA ARG A 162 12.83 5.07 -12.25
C ARG A 162 12.41 3.72 -11.67
N ILE A 163 11.10 3.53 -11.49
CA ILE A 163 10.61 2.34 -10.81
C ILE A 163 9.94 1.35 -11.75
N LYS A 164 9.73 1.72 -12.99
CA LYS A 164 9.02 0.90 -13.96
C LYS A 164 9.61 -0.50 -14.07
N SER A 165 10.91 -0.61 -14.02
CA SER A 165 11.58 -1.90 -14.09
C SER A 165 11.38 -2.75 -12.83
N ARG A 166 10.94 -2.12 -11.74
CA ARG A 166 10.74 -2.80 -10.46
C ARG A 166 9.27 -3.15 -10.21
N LEU A 167 8.40 -2.61 -11.02
CA LEU A 167 6.98 -2.92 -10.92
C LEU A 167 6.64 -4.17 -11.72
#